data_1d006450e78de6e8ad25f0868eeed1e9
#
_entry.id   1d006450e78de6e8ad25f0868eeed1e9
#
_cell.length_a   1.000
_cell.length_b   1.000
_cell.length_c   1.000
_cell.angle_alpha   90.00
_cell.angle_beta   90.00
_cell.angle_gamma   90.00
#
_symmetry.space_group_name_H-M   'P 1'
#
loop_
_entity.id
_entity.type
_entity.pdbx_description
1 polymer ?
#
loop_
_entity_poly.entity_id
_entity_poly.type
_entity_poly.pdbx_seq_one_letter_code
_entity_poly.pdbx_strand_id
1 'polypeptide(L)'
;VNINLLFLTPYNLLNYGGVQHQINLMNDYISKTSNIESKIAGPNSKDYDLGRVLNIPFNNSVASISLFPDRKKLLKAIEWSDVVHIHEPFIPLIFWKLPKNKKYIFTHHANLNKLYTFFMSIIYKIVKIKGISVYVSESALSHAKTLNKEPILIPNMIALNQNIRFNNTKK
;
A
#
# COMPACT_ATOMS: atom_id res chain seq x y z
N VAL A 1 8.44 16.01 -17.38
CA VAL A 1 7.61 14.81 -17.57
C VAL A 1 6.75 14.70 -16.33
N ASN A 2 5.42 14.83 -16.47
CA ASN A 2 4.50 14.55 -15.37
C ASN A 2 4.39 13.05 -15.20
N ILE A 3 4.52 12.55 -13.98
CA ILE A 3 4.41 11.14 -13.63
C ILE A 3 3.05 10.92 -12.96
N ASN A 4 2.32 9.92 -13.40
CA ASN A 4 1.05 9.49 -12.80
C ASN A 4 1.31 8.36 -11.80
N LEU A 5 1.10 8.64 -10.51
CA LEU A 5 1.29 7.70 -9.41
C LEU A 5 -0.06 7.21 -8.89
N LEU A 6 -0.27 5.91 -8.90
CA LEU A 6 -1.45 5.27 -8.32
C LEU A 6 -1.11 4.62 -6.98
N PHE A 7 -1.69 5.10 -5.89
CA PHE A 7 -1.73 4.37 -4.63
C PHE A 7 -2.83 3.32 -4.69
N LEU A 8 -2.47 2.07 -4.48
CA LEU A 8 -3.40 0.94 -4.54
C LEU A 8 -3.44 0.23 -3.19
N THR A 9 -4.64 0.09 -2.61
CA THR A 9 -4.82 -0.54 -1.31
C THR A 9 -6.07 -1.44 -1.27
N PRO A 10 -6.01 -2.57 -0.56
CA PRO A 10 -7.19 -3.40 -0.32
C PRO A 10 -8.10 -2.85 0.78
N TYR A 11 -7.59 -1.95 1.62
CA TYR A 11 -8.30 -1.45 2.80
C TYR A 11 -9.39 -0.44 2.46
N ASN A 12 -10.50 -0.53 3.20
CA ASN A 12 -11.57 0.45 3.14
C ASN A 12 -11.07 1.83 3.61
N LEU A 13 -11.12 2.82 2.72
CA LEU A 13 -10.59 4.16 2.98
C LEU A 13 -11.49 5.02 3.88
N LEU A 14 -12.73 4.60 4.15
CA LEU A 14 -13.58 5.26 5.15
C LEU A 14 -13.21 4.87 6.59
N ASN A 15 -12.51 3.74 6.77
CA ASN A 15 -12.09 3.33 8.10
C ASN A 15 -10.79 4.03 8.49
N TYR A 16 -10.71 4.46 9.75
CA TYR A 16 -9.46 4.95 10.29
C TYR A 16 -8.49 3.78 10.51
N GLY A 17 -7.26 3.90 10.00
CA GLY A 17 -6.21 2.89 10.15
C GLY A 17 -4.85 3.41 9.75
N GLY A 18 -3.80 2.80 10.26
CA GLY A 18 -2.42 3.25 10.02
C GLY A 18 -2.04 3.27 8.53
N VAL A 19 -2.43 2.25 7.78
CA VAL A 19 -2.15 2.17 6.34
C VAL A 19 -2.91 3.24 5.56
N GLN A 20 -4.21 3.41 5.83
CA GLN A 20 -5.03 4.43 5.18
C GLN A 20 -4.52 5.83 5.47
N HIS A 21 -4.14 6.09 6.72
CA HIS A 21 -3.55 7.37 7.12
C HIS A 21 -2.24 7.65 6.37
N GLN A 22 -1.36 6.66 6.25
CA GLN A 22 -0.11 6.80 5.49
C GLN A 22 -0.35 7.10 4.02
N ILE A 23 -1.28 6.40 3.38
CA ILE A 23 -1.62 6.64 1.97
C ILE A 23 -2.11 8.08 1.77
N ASN A 24 -3.01 8.55 2.63
CA ASN A 24 -3.54 9.91 2.55
C ASN A 24 -2.43 10.95 2.78
N LEU A 25 -1.57 10.77 3.77
CA LEU A 25 -0.43 11.68 4.01
C LEU A 25 0.52 11.74 2.81
N MET A 26 0.87 10.59 2.23
CA MET A 26 1.74 10.53 1.06
C MET A 26 1.09 11.20 -0.15
N ASN A 27 -0.19 10.93 -0.39
CA ASN A 27 -0.94 11.53 -1.48
C ASN A 27 -1.01 13.05 -1.34
N ASP A 28 -1.35 13.54 -0.14
CA ASP A 28 -1.43 14.97 0.15
C ASP A 28 -0.08 15.69 0.03
N TYR A 29 1.00 15.03 0.47
CA TYR A 29 2.35 15.57 0.37
C TYR A 29 2.80 15.66 -1.09
N ILE A 30 2.66 14.59 -1.85
CA ILE A 30 3.08 14.50 -3.25
C ILE A 30 2.31 15.50 -4.10
N SER A 31 1.00 15.61 -3.93
CA SER A 31 0.16 16.54 -4.69
C SER A 31 0.51 18.02 -4.47
N LYS A 32 1.14 18.35 -3.33
CA LYS A 32 1.52 19.73 -2.98
C LYS A 32 2.98 20.07 -3.29
N THR A 33 3.86 19.07 -3.38
CA THR A 33 5.32 19.30 -3.38
C THR A 33 6.05 18.82 -4.62
N SER A 34 5.35 18.13 -5.53
CA SER A 34 5.98 17.53 -6.70
C SER A 34 5.16 17.75 -7.99
N ASN A 35 5.81 17.49 -9.13
CA ASN A 35 5.15 17.44 -10.45
C ASN A 35 4.56 16.06 -10.73
N ILE A 36 4.15 15.33 -9.68
CA ILE A 36 3.54 14.00 -9.78
C ILE A 36 2.03 14.16 -9.57
N GLU A 37 1.24 13.74 -10.53
CA GLU A 37 -0.20 13.58 -10.33
C GLU A 37 -0.44 12.25 -9.60
N SER A 38 -1.06 12.29 -8.42
CA SER A 38 -1.33 11.09 -7.64
C SER A 38 -2.83 10.87 -7.44
N LYS A 39 -3.24 9.59 -7.50
CA LYS A 39 -4.61 9.13 -7.24
C LYS A 39 -4.60 7.89 -6.37
N ILE A 40 -5.73 7.64 -5.71
CA ILE A 40 -5.89 6.49 -4.82
C ILE A 40 -6.94 5.55 -5.40
N ALA A 41 -6.62 4.25 -5.47
CA ALA A 41 -7.56 3.19 -5.77
C ALA A 41 -7.70 2.25 -4.57
N GLY A 42 -8.91 2.06 -4.12
CA GLY A 42 -9.27 1.22 -2.99
C GLY A 42 -10.77 1.25 -2.75
N PRO A 43 -11.30 0.42 -1.86
CA PRO A 43 -12.70 0.49 -1.49
C PRO A 43 -13.04 1.87 -0.91
N ASN A 44 -14.14 2.45 -1.39
CA ASN A 44 -14.61 3.78 -1.01
C ASN A 44 -13.60 4.93 -1.27
N SER A 45 -12.69 4.76 -2.22
CA SER A 45 -11.83 5.84 -2.70
C SER A 45 -12.63 6.88 -3.49
N LYS A 46 -12.23 8.15 -3.36
CA LYS A 46 -12.81 9.25 -4.16
C LYS A 46 -12.41 9.17 -5.64
N ASP A 47 -11.19 8.68 -5.94
CA ASP A 47 -10.69 8.62 -7.31
C ASP A 47 -11.15 7.33 -8.03
N TYR A 48 -10.81 6.17 -7.45
CA TYR A 48 -11.20 4.88 -8.00
C TYR A 48 -11.73 3.97 -6.87
N ASP A 49 -13.04 4.01 -6.68
CA ASP A 49 -13.70 3.11 -5.73
C ASP A 49 -13.73 1.68 -6.29
N LEU A 50 -12.99 0.79 -5.67
CA LEU A 50 -12.87 -0.61 -6.07
C LEU A 50 -14.00 -1.50 -5.53
N GLY A 51 -14.98 -0.94 -4.85
CA GLY A 51 -16.23 -1.60 -4.49
C GLY A 51 -16.17 -2.39 -3.18
N ARG A 52 -16.83 -3.55 -3.16
CA ARG A 52 -17.21 -4.27 -1.94
C ARG A 52 -16.05 -4.60 -1.01
N VAL A 53 -16.31 -4.45 0.30
CA VAL A 53 -15.42 -4.86 1.39
C VAL A 53 -15.97 -6.08 2.12
N LEU A 54 -15.07 -6.88 2.66
CA LEU A 54 -15.35 -7.94 3.62
C LEU A 54 -14.66 -7.57 4.94
N ASN A 55 -15.36 -7.78 6.03
CA ASN A 55 -14.80 -7.60 7.36
C ASN A 55 -14.17 -8.92 7.81
N ILE A 56 -12.84 -8.94 7.91
CA ILE A 56 -12.07 -10.13 8.28
C ILE A 56 -11.46 -9.91 9.65
N PRO A 57 -11.72 -10.79 10.64
CA PRO A 57 -11.03 -10.75 11.93
C PRO A 57 -9.52 -10.93 11.73
N PHE A 58 -8.72 -10.04 12.30
CA PHE A 58 -7.27 -10.08 12.18
C PHE A 58 -6.60 -9.49 13.44
N ASN A 59 -5.79 -10.29 14.15
CA ASN A 59 -5.01 -9.86 15.33
C ASN A 59 -5.81 -8.99 16.32
N ASN A 60 -6.93 -9.50 16.83
CA ASN A 60 -7.86 -8.83 17.77
C ASN A 60 -8.49 -7.53 17.22
N SER A 61 -8.45 -7.33 15.91
CA SER A 61 -9.13 -6.23 15.22
C SER A 61 -9.93 -6.76 14.04
N VAL A 62 -10.64 -5.87 13.34
CA VAL A 62 -11.36 -6.20 12.11
C VAL A 62 -10.74 -5.42 10.96
N ALA A 63 -10.23 -6.15 9.98
CA ALA A 63 -9.75 -5.56 8.75
C ALA A 63 -10.88 -5.53 7.71
N SER A 64 -11.32 -4.34 7.31
CA SER A 64 -12.28 -4.15 6.21
C SER A 64 -11.50 -4.06 4.89
N ILE A 65 -11.50 -5.14 4.10
CA ILE A 65 -10.69 -5.24 2.88
C ILE A 65 -11.52 -5.70 1.69
N SER A 66 -11.10 -5.34 0.48
CA SER A 66 -11.63 -5.88 -0.76
C SER A 66 -10.79 -7.05 -1.24
N LEU A 67 -11.36 -8.25 -1.24
CA LEU A 67 -10.73 -9.42 -1.86
C LEU A 67 -10.93 -9.43 -3.38
N PHE A 68 -12.10 -9.01 -3.84
CA PHE A 68 -12.51 -9.02 -5.24
C PHE A 68 -12.91 -7.62 -5.69
N PRO A 69 -11.95 -6.80 -6.12
CA PRO A 69 -12.23 -5.43 -6.57
C PRO A 69 -13.01 -5.41 -7.89
N ASP A 70 -13.69 -4.30 -8.15
CA ASP A 70 -14.24 -4.02 -9.47
C ASP A 70 -13.12 -4.03 -10.50
N ARG A 71 -13.11 -5.07 -11.34
CA ARG A 71 -12.05 -5.34 -12.30
C ARG A 71 -11.90 -4.24 -13.34
N LYS A 72 -13.00 -3.65 -13.79
CA LYS A 72 -12.98 -2.59 -14.80
C LYS A 72 -12.36 -1.32 -14.23
N LYS A 73 -12.77 -0.93 -13.02
CA LYS A 73 -12.22 0.24 -12.33
C LYS A 73 -10.74 0.07 -11.97
N LEU A 74 -10.35 -1.13 -11.49
CA LEU A 74 -8.97 -1.45 -11.19
C LEU A 74 -8.08 -1.32 -12.43
N LEU A 75 -8.47 -1.91 -13.56
CA LEU A 75 -7.69 -1.83 -14.79
C LEU A 75 -7.60 -0.41 -15.32
N LYS A 76 -8.71 0.36 -15.28
CA LYS A 76 -8.71 1.78 -15.66
C LYS A 76 -7.74 2.61 -14.80
N ALA A 77 -7.72 2.38 -13.48
CA ALA A 77 -6.80 3.05 -12.58
C ALA A 77 -5.33 2.72 -12.89
N ILE A 78 -5.04 1.44 -13.12
CA ILE A 78 -3.68 0.99 -13.47
C ILE A 78 -3.26 1.50 -14.85
N GLU A 79 -4.14 1.53 -15.82
CA GLU A 79 -3.85 2.05 -17.17
C GLU A 79 -3.48 3.54 -17.13
N TRP A 80 -4.20 4.34 -16.35
CA TRP A 80 -3.92 5.74 -16.14
C TRP A 80 -2.52 6.00 -15.55
N SER A 81 -1.99 5.09 -14.72
CA SER A 81 -0.75 5.31 -13.97
C SER A 81 0.51 4.90 -14.73
N ASP A 82 1.62 5.59 -14.47
CA ASP A 82 2.99 5.18 -14.86
C ASP A 82 3.61 4.26 -13.81
N VAL A 83 3.28 4.51 -12.52
CA VAL A 83 3.76 3.73 -11.38
C VAL A 83 2.57 3.37 -10.49
N VAL A 84 2.53 2.13 -10.03
CA VAL A 84 1.53 1.62 -9.08
C VAL A 84 2.21 1.32 -7.76
N HIS A 85 1.85 2.05 -6.71
CA HIS A 85 2.34 1.86 -5.36
C HIS A 85 1.31 1.09 -4.53
N ILE A 86 1.59 -0.18 -4.27
CA ILE A 86 0.68 -1.08 -3.56
C ILE A 86 1.03 -1.14 -2.09
N HIS A 87 0.06 -0.85 -1.23
CA HIS A 87 0.17 -1.00 0.20
C HIS A 87 -0.44 -2.34 0.64
N GLU A 88 0.31 -3.12 1.41
CA GLU A 88 0.00 -4.50 1.80
C GLU A 88 -0.20 -5.45 0.60
N PRO A 89 0.86 -5.73 -0.15
CA PRO A 89 0.78 -6.51 -1.38
C PRO A 89 0.33 -7.96 -1.16
N PHE A 90 0.47 -8.51 0.05
CA PHE A 90 0.05 -9.87 0.37
C PHE A 90 -1.45 -10.02 0.59
N ILE A 91 -2.18 -8.91 0.77
CA ILE A 91 -3.63 -8.91 0.94
C ILE A 91 -4.25 -8.15 -0.24
N PRO A 92 -4.90 -8.70 -1.11
CA PRO A 92 -5.05 -10.02 -1.75
C PRO A 92 -4.57 -10.03 -3.21
N LEU A 93 -3.36 -9.63 -3.45
CA LEU A 93 -2.78 -9.35 -4.78
C LEU A 93 -3.00 -10.45 -5.81
N ILE A 94 -3.04 -11.70 -5.37
CA ILE A 94 -3.28 -12.85 -6.22
C ILE A 94 -4.66 -12.81 -6.91
N PHE A 95 -5.68 -12.37 -6.17
CA PHE A 95 -7.05 -12.31 -6.69
C PHE A 95 -7.25 -11.13 -7.67
N TRP A 96 -6.37 -10.13 -7.57
CA TRP A 96 -6.50 -8.92 -8.37
C TRP A 96 -5.92 -9.03 -9.78
N LYS A 97 -5.14 -10.08 -10.07
CA LYS A 97 -4.58 -10.37 -11.41
C LYS A 97 -3.99 -9.13 -12.09
N LEU A 98 -3.02 -8.51 -11.42
CA LEU A 98 -2.43 -7.25 -11.89
C LEU A 98 -1.65 -7.43 -13.21
N PRO A 99 -1.64 -6.45 -14.12
CA PRO A 99 -0.82 -6.46 -15.34
C PRO A 99 0.67 -6.57 -15.02
N LYS A 100 1.44 -7.33 -15.80
CA LYS A 100 2.89 -7.54 -15.58
C LYS A 100 3.77 -6.46 -16.20
N ASN A 101 3.24 -5.63 -17.05
CA ASN A 101 3.95 -4.61 -17.84
C ASN A 101 3.96 -3.22 -17.18
N LYS A 102 3.63 -3.12 -15.89
CA LYS A 102 3.65 -1.88 -15.12
C LYS A 102 4.82 -1.86 -14.13
N LYS A 103 5.21 -0.66 -13.70
CA LYS A 103 6.19 -0.46 -12.62
C LYS A 103 5.47 -0.52 -11.29
N TYR A 104 5.93 -1.38 -10.39
CA TYR A 104 5.31 -1.57 -9.08
C TYR A 104 6.26 -1.19 -7.95
N ILE A 105 5.69 -0.59 -6.91
CA ILE A 105 6.28 -0.44 -5.58
C ILE A 105 5.37 -1.18 -4.60
N PHE A 106 5.95 -1.96 -3.70
CA PHE A 106 5.22 -2.75 -2.71
C PHE A 106 5.64 -2.29 -1.31
N THR A 107 4.72 -1.73 -0.53
CA THR A 107 4.99 -1.35 0.85
C THR A 107 4.32 -2.33 1.82
N HIS A 108 5.14 -2.92 2.69
CA HIS A 108 4.75 -3.87 3.71
C HIS A 108 4.63 -3.16 5.06
N HIS A 109 3.44 -3.18 5.66
CA HIS A 109 3.15 -2.55 6.95
C HIS A 109 2.95 -3.57 8.06
N ALA A 110 2.33 -4.72 7.75
CA ALA A 110 1.92 -5.68 8.74
C ALA A 110 3.01 -6.71 9.07
N ASN A 111 3.01 -7.14 10.32
CA ASN A 111 3.69 -8.36 10.75
C ASN A 111 2.71 -9.53 10.60
N LEU A 112 2.88 -10.31 9.54
CA LEU A 112 2.02 -11.43 9.22
C LEU A 112 2.56 -12.73 9.82
N ASN A 113 1.69 -13.71 10.05
CA ASN A 113 2.08 -15.04 10.52
C ASN A 113 3.05 -15.71 9.52
N LYS A 114 4.09 -16.41 10.02
CA LYS A 114 5.11 -17.11 9.21
C LYS A 114 4.51 -18.10 8.21
N LEU A 115 3.47 -18.84 8.62
CA LEU A 115 2.78 -19.80 7.75
C LEU A 115 2.10 -19.09 6.57
N TYR A 116 1.40 -18.00 6.86
CA TYR A 116 0.77 -17.15 5.83
C TYR A 116 1.82 -16.58 4.86
N THR A 117 2.92 -16.06 5.40
CA THR A 117 4.04 -15.52 4.59
C THR A 117 4.63 -16.60 3.67
N PHE A 118 4.79 -17.82 4.17
CA PHE A 118 5.27 -18.94 3.36
C PHE A 118 4.32 -19.25 2.18
N PHE A 119 3.02 -19.35 2.42
CA PHE A 119 2.04 -19.56 1.35
C PHE A 119 2.04 -18.41 0.35
N MET A 120 2.08 -17.17 0.83
CA MET A 120 2.12 -16.00 -0.05
C MET A 120 3.40 -15.96 -0.89
N SER A 121 4.53 -16.44 -0.37
CA SER A 121 5.78 -16.54 -1.13
C SER A 121 5.67 -17.49 -2.33
N ILE A 122 5.01 -18.63 -2.14
CA ILE A 122 4.75 -19.59 -3.22
C ILE A 122 3.86 -18.96 -4.29
N ILE A 123 2.78 -18.34 -3.86
CA ILE A 123 1.82 -17.67 -4.74
C ILE A 123 2.49 -16.57 -5.54
N TYR A 124 3.32 -15.76 -4.88
CA TYR A 124 4.01 -14.66 -5.52
C TYR A 124 4.98 -15.12 -6.62
N LYS A 125 5.68 -16.24 -6.40
CA LYS A 125 6.53 -16.88 -7.42
C LYS A 125 5.73 -17.29 -8.66
N ILE A 126 4.47 -17.68 -8.48
CA ILE A 126 3.55 -18.04 -9.59
C ILE A 126 3.08 -16.79 -10.32
N VAL A 127 2.72 -15.74 -9.60
CA VAL A 127 2.17 -14.48 -10.17
C VAL A 127 3.23 -13.72 -10.96
N LYS A 128 4.51 -13.80 -10.53
CA LYS A 128 5.68 -13.21 -11.24
C LYS A 128 5.55 -11.71 -11.53
N ILE A 129 4.98 -10.93 -10.61
CA ILE A 129 4.97 -9.48 -10.69
C ILE A 129 6.28 -8.97 -10.10
N LYS A 130 7.00 -8.13 -10.85
CA LYS A 130 8.27 -7.52 -10.41
C LYS A 130 8.03 -6.10 -9.94
N GLY A 131 8.76 -5.68 -8.89
CA GLY A 131 8.69 -4.32 -8.37
C GLY A 131 9.73 -4.08 -7.29
N ILE A 132 9.77 -2.85 -6.79
CA ILE A 132 10.59 -2.45 -5.64
C ILE A 132 9.82 -2.81 -4.37
N SER A 133 10.46 -3.50 -3.44
CA SER A 133 9.86 -3.84 -2.14
C SER A 133 10.34 -2.87 -1.07
N VAL A 134 9.40 -2.31 -0.32
CA VAL A 134 9.61 -1.37 0.77
C VAL A 134 9.02 -1.95 2.05
N TYR A 135 9.68 -1.75 3.17
CA TYR A 135 9.16 -2.11 4.48
C TYR A 135 9.25 -0.92 5.44
N VAL A 136 8.25 -0.80 6.34
CA VAL A 136 8.13 0.37 7.22
C VAL A 136 8.75 0.16 8.60
N SER A 137 9.03 -1.09 8.96
CA SER A 137 9.60 -1.48 10.26
C SER A 137 10.29 -2.84 10.16
N GLU A 138 11.20 -3.14 11.07
CA GLU A 138 11.92 -4.43 11.10
C GLU A 138 10.98 -5.64 11.17
N SER A 139 9.82 -5.50 11.79
CA SER A 139 8.81 -6.56 11.84
C SER A 139 8.23 -6.91 10.46
N ALA A 140 8.23 -5.99 9.51
CA ALA A 140 7.76 -6.21 8.14
C ALA A 140 8.88 -6.68 7.17
N LEU A 141 10.16 -6.66 7.59
CA LEU A 141 11.31 -6.99 6.75
C LEU A 141 11.22 -8.39 6.13
N SER A 142 10.83 -9.40 6.93
CA SER A 142 10.74 -10.78 6.46
C SER A 142 9.79 -10.94 5.28
N HIS A 143 8.70 -10.17 5.27
CA HIS A 143 7.69 -10.17 4.21
C HIS A 143 8.20 -9.44 2.96
N ALA A 144 8.86 -8.31 3.15
CA ALA A 144 9.45 -7.55 2.06
C ALA A 144 10.52 -8.36 1.31
N LYS A 145 11.34 -9.15 2.03
CA LYS A 145 12.34 -10.06 1.44
C LYS A 145 11.74 -11.18 0.58
N THR A 146 10.48 -11.52 0.78
CA THR A 146 9.78 -12.52 -0.04
C THR A 146 9.59 -12.04 -1.48
N LEU A 147 9.37 -10.73 -1.67
CA LEU A 147 9.15 -10.13 -2.97
C LEU A 147 10.44 -9.64 -3.63
N ASN A 148 11.37 -9.15 -2.82
CA ASN A 148 12.67 -8.67 -3.29
C ASN A 148 13.74 -9.05 -2.26
N LYS A 149 14.89 -9.53 -2.72
CA LYS A 149 16.01 -9.91 -1.85
C LYS A 149 16.58 -8.74 -1.06
N GLU A 150 16.53 -7.54 -1.65
CA GLU A 150 17.06 -6.30 -1.10
C GLU A 150 15.94 -5.25 -0.99
N PRO A 151 15.01 -5.39 -0.01
CA PRO A 151 13.97 -4.41 0.20
C PRO A 151 14.53 -3.15 0.87
N ILE A 152 13.85 -2.02 0.67
CA ILE A 152 14.25 -0.71 1.17
C ILE A 152 13.47 -0.38 2.44
N LEU A 153 14.14 0.06 3.50
CA LEU A 153 13.48 0.61 4.69
C LEU A 153 13.04 2.05 4.41
N ILE A 154 11.75 2.30 4.46
CA ILE A 154 11.18 3.64 4.45
C ILE A 154 10.14 3.70 5.58
N PRO A 155 10.47 4.33 6.71
CA PRO A 155 9.55 4.46 7.84
C PRO A 155 8.27 5.22 7.46
N ASN A 156 7.22 5.00 8.24
CA ASN A 156 5.97 5.72 8.06
C ASN A 156 6.16 7.24 8.21
N MET A 157 5.49 8.00 7.36
CA MET A 157 5.46 9.45 7.45
C MET A 157 4.73 9.90 8.72
N ILE A 158 5.24 10.97 9.33
CA ILE A 158 4.61 11.64 10.46
C ILE A 158 4.29 13.08 10.03
N ALA A 159 3.02 13.49 10.18
CA ALA A 159 2.67 14.88 10.04
C ALA A 159 3.21 15.66 11.24
N LEU A 160 4.21 16.51 11.02
CA LEU A 160 4.69 17.42 12.05
C LEU A 160 3.67 18.55 12.20
N ASN A 161 2.97 18.60 13.33
CA ASN A 161 2.23 19.80 13.73
C ASN A 161 3.25 20.93 13.95
N GLN A 162 3.19 21.99 13.18
CA GLN A 162 4.09 23.18 13.29
C GLN A 162 4.05 23.84 14.68
N ASN A 163 3.14 23.42 15.55
CA ASN A 163 2.96 23.93 16.92
C ASN A 163 3.70 23.13 18.00
N ILE A 164 4.46 22.09 17.66
CA ILE A 164 5.29 21.39 18.65
C ILE A 164 6.53 22.25 18.88
N ARG A 165 6.48 23.14 19.86
CA ARG A 165 7.67 23.78 20.44
C ARG A 165 8.44 22.69 21.19
N PHE A 166 9.57 22.24 20.66
CA PHE A 166 10.52 21.43 21.42
C PHE A 166 11.07 22.32 22.54
N ASN A 167 10.59 22.13 23.76
CA ASN A 167 11.24 22.70 24.93
C ASN A 167 12.59 22.02 25.07
N ASN A 168 13.66 22.69 24.64
CA ASN A 168 15.03 22.31 24.95
C ASN A 168 15.23 22.46 26.45
N THR A 169 14.84 21.49 27.24
CA THR A 169 15.34 21.36 28.62
C THR A 169 16.77 20.83 28.54
N LYS A 170 17.72 21.76 28.45
CA LYS A 170 19.10 21.45 28.82
C LYS A 170 19.09 21.03 30.30
N LYS A 171 19.47 19.79 30.53
CA LYS A 171 20.02 19.37 31.85
C LYS A 171 21.51 19.23 31.69
#